data_edc51766e40889ef5b925a5b674a8122
#
_entry.id   edc51766e40889ef5b925a5b674a8122
#
_cell.length_a   1.000
_cell.length_b   1.000
_cell.length_c   1.000
_cell.angle_alpha   90.00
_cell.angle_beta   90.00
_cell.angle_gamma   90.00
#
_symmetry.space_group_name_H-M   'P 1'
#
loop_
_entity.id
_entity.type
_entity.pdbx_description
1 polymer ?
#
loop_
_entity_poly.entity_id
_entity_poly.type
_entity_poly.pdbx_seq_one_letter_code
_entity_poly.pdbx_strand_id
1 'polypeptide(L)'
;PVVVTHSTSAAIVQHDRGKSDKFAKAIADNGGFFGVVVIPGFIQETPTATLDDWAIHIENLVNVMGIDHVCIGTDKLGPGPGTETLFEYPKEMPGLKPGHFNWSGFREEHRVNDNGLGLPYPQYDDYKTIGYEQFTDWPNLTLKLAERGFNEEELRKILGLNYLRVFKEVVG
;
A
#
# COMPACT_ATOMS: atom_id res chain seq x y z
N PRO A 1 -5.38 20.47 -4.78
CA PRO A 1 -4.87 19.52 -3.80
C PRO A 1 -3.81 18.58 -4.38
N VAL A 2 -2.86 18.17 -3.55
CA VAL A 2 -1.85 17.16 -3.90
C VAL A 2 -2.21 15.85 -3.20
N VAL A 3 -2.04 14.72 -3.87
CA VAL A 3 -2.39 13.43 -3.30
C VAL A 3 -1.22 12.45 -3.33
N VAL A 4 -1.21 11.55 -2.36
CA VAL A 4 -0.39 10.34 -2.36
C VAL A 4 -1.33 9.18 -2.68
N THR A 5 -1.19 8.61 -3.86
CA THR A 5 -2.12 7.55 -4.31
C THR A 5 -1.90 6.23 -3.59
N HIS A 6 -0.64 5.88 -3.28
CA HIS A 6 -0.25 4.66 -2.57
C HIS A 6 1.14 4.83 -1.94
N SER A 7 1.23 4.73 -0.63
CA SER A 7 2.49 4.77 0.14
C SER A 7 2.24 4.27 1.57
N THR A 8 3.23 4.43 2.46
CA THR A 8 3.16 4.02 3.88
C THR A 8 3.60 5.15 4.79
N SER A 9 3.31 5.02 6.09
CA SER A 9 3.86 5.88 7.13
C SER A 9 5.28 5.44 7.50
N ALA A 10 6.25 6.34 7.35
CA ALA A 10 7.63 6.12 7.79
C ALA A 10 7.78 6.11 9.33
N ALA A 11 6.78 6.56 10.06
CA ALA A 11 6.75 6.47 11.51
C ALA A 11 6.54 5.03 12.02
N ILE A 12 5.94 4.18 11.19
CA ILE A 12 5.65 2.77 11.50
C ILE A 12 6.75 1.87 10.96
N VAL A 13 7.07 1.99 9.66
CA VAL A 13 8.13 1.21 9.02
C VAL A 13 9.05 2.16 8.26
N GLN A 14 10.35 2.11 8.59
CA GLN A 14 11.38 2.90 7.91
C GLN A 14 11.66 2.28 6.54
N HIS A 15 11.08 2.88 5.52
CA HIS A 15 11.21 2.45 4.15
C HIS A 15 11.29 3.67 3.22
N ASP A 16 12.08 3.61 2.14
CA ASP A 16 12.29 4.72 1.21
C ASP A 16 10.99 5.23 0.56
N ARG A 17 10.01 4.35 0.40
CA ARG A 17 8.67 4.71 -0.08
C ARG A 17 7.79 5.36 0.99
N GLY A 18 8.11 5.14 2.27
CA GLY A 18 7.38 5.72 3.40
C GLY A 18 7.46 7.25 3.42
N LYS A 19 6.41 7.87 3.92
CA LYS A 19 6.34 9.32 4.07
C LYS A 19 6.34 9.70 5.53
N SER A 20 7.09 10.75 5.87
CA SER A 20 7.12 11.27 7.24
C SER A 20 5.78 11.92 7.61
N ASP A 21 5.48 11.98 8.90
CA ASP A 21 4.29 12.64 9.43
C ASP A 21 4.22 14.11 9.00
N LYS A 22 5.36 14.80 8.94
CA LYS A 22 5.44 16.16 8.42
C LYS A 22 4.97 16.27 6.97
N PHE A 23 5.36 15.31 6.14
CA PHE A 23 4.94 15.25 4.74
C PHE A 23 3.44 14.93 4.64
N ALA A 24 2.97 13.92 5.40
CA ALA A 24 1.56 13.54 5.44
C ALA A 24 0.68 14.72 5.88
N LYS A 25 1.08 15.43 6.96
CA LYS A 25 0.40 16.64 7.41
C LYS A 25 0.32 17.72 6.33
N ALA A 26 1.39 17.95 5.58
CA ALA A 26 1.38 18.94 4.49
C ALA A 26 0.42 18.56 3.35
N ILE A 27 0.24 17.27 3.06
CA ILE A 27 -0.77 16.78 2.11
C ILE A 27 -2.19 17.11 2.60
N ALA A 28 -2.48 16.86 3.89
CA ALA A 28 -3.78 17.18 4.48
C ALA A 28 -4.05 18.69 4.48
N ASP A 29 -3.07 19.51 4.90
CA ASP A 29 -3.18 20.96 4.94
C ASP A 29 -3.41 21.57 3.54
N ASN A 30 -3.03 20.85 2.48
CA ASN A 30 -3.29 21.22 1.08
C ASN A 30 -4.61 20.63 0.53
N GLY A 31 -5.46 20.06 1.38
CA GLY A 31 -6.75 19.46 1.00
C GLY A 31 -6.67 18.10 0.32
N GLY A 32 -5.47 17.50 0.22
CA GLY A 32 -5.25 16.23 -0.43
C GLY A 32 -5.66 15.01 0.39
N PHE A 33 -5.28 13.82 -0.08
CA PHE A 33 -5.42 12.57 0.65
C PHE A 33 -4.18 11.68 0.52
N PHE A 34 -4.09 10.71 1.41
CA PHE A 34 -3.03 9.70 1.44
C PHE A 34 -3.65 8.29 1.35
N GLY A 35 -3.38 7.58 0.25
CA GLY A 35 -3.75 6.18 0.07
C GLY A 35 -2.70 5.26 0.68
N VAL A 36 -3.13 4.38 1.57
CA VAL A 36 -2.24 3.42 2.25
C VAL A 36 -2.12 2.15 1.42
N VAL A 37 -0.88 1.80 1.07
CA VAL A 37 -0.55 0.61 0.30
C VAL A 37 -0.73 -0.66 1.15
N VAL A 38 -0.97 -1.80 0.49
CA VAL A 38 -1.14 -3.11 1.15
C VAL A 38 -0.03 -4.09 0.74
N ILE A 39 1.15 -3.60 0.45
CA ILE A 39 2.29 -4.42 0.03
C ILE A 39 3.11 -4.82 1.26
N PRO A 40 3.38 -6.13 1.47
CA PRO A 40 4.03 -6.64 2.68
C PRO A 40 5.31 -5.90 3.05
N GLY A 41 6.32 -5.88 2.20
CA GLY A 41 7.61 -5.25 2.49
C GLY A 41 7.56 -3.73 2.72
N PHE A 42 6.40 -3.08 2.52
CA PHE A 42 6.21 -1.65 2.77
C PHE A 42 5.47 -1.38 4.09
N ILE A 43 4.62 -2.31 4.52
CA ILE A 43 3.81 -2.16 5.74
C ILE A 43 4.37 -2.92 6.95
N GLN A 44 5.38 -3.79 6.72
CA GLN A 44 6.05 -4.56 7.74
C GLN A 44 7.50 -4.85 7.29
N GLU A 45 8.42 -5.04 8.25
CA GLU A 45 9.84 -5.38 7.97
C GLU A 45 10.06 -6.84 7.55
N THR A 46 9.00 -7.57 7.23
CA THR A 46 9.04 -8.96 6.81
C THR A 46 8.33 -9.16 5.46
N PRO A 47 8.66 -10.22 4.71
CA PRO A 47 7.98 -10.51 3.46
C PRO A 47 6.51 -10.88 3.64
N THR A 48 6.11 -11.33 4.83
CA THR A 48 4.73 -11.65 5.17
C THR A 48 4.20 -10.62 6.16
N ALA A 49 3.12 -9.94 5.79
CA ALA A 49 2.42 -8.99 6.63
C ALA A 49 0.99 -9.46 6.92
N THR A 50 0.32 -8.80 7.83
CA THR A 50 -1.09 -9.02 8.19
C THR A 50 -1.92 -7.76 7.96
N LEU A 51 -3.24 -7.90 8.01
CA LEU A 51 -4.12 -6.73 7.99
C LEU A 51 -3.99 -5.86 9.24
N ASP A 52 -3.49 -6.39 10.36
CA ASP A 52 -3.17 -5.57 11.54
C ASP A 52 -1.97 -4.67 11.28
N ASP A 53 -0.92 -5.20 10.62
CA ASP A 53 0.25 -4.38 10.23
C ASP A 53 -0.17 -3.25 9.28
N TRP A 54 -1.08 -3.51 8.35
CA TRP A 54 -1.63 -2.49 7.46
C TRP A 54 -2.48 -1.46 8.22
N ALA A 55 -3.36 -1.90 9.12
CA ALA A 55 -4.29 -1.03 9.83
C ALA A 55 -3.56 -0.01 10.73
N ILE A 56 -2.42 -0.37 11.30
CA ILE A 56 -1.58 0.55 12.10
C ILE A 56 -1.14 1.77 11.27
N HIS A 57 -0.83 1.58 9.97
CA HIS A 57 -0.52 2.71 9.09
C HIS A 57 -1.73 3.64 8.87
N ILE A 58 -2.94 3.07 8.70
CA ILE A 58 -4.19 3.84 8.61
C ILE A 58 -4.38 4.66 9.88
N GLU A 59 -4.30 4.02 11.06
CA GLU A 59 -4.46 4.68 12.37
C GLU A 59 -3.47 5.82 12.56
N ASN A 60 -2.18 5.58 12.28
CA ASN A 60 -1.17 6.63 12.39
C ASN A 60 -1.50 7.82 11.46
N LEU A 61 -1.85 7.55 10.21
CA LEU A 61 -2.15 8.61 9.27
C LEU A 61 -3.45 9.35 9.62
N VAL A 62 -4.46 8.67 10.14
CA VAL A 62 -5.66 9.33 10.68
C VAL A 62 -5.32 10.24 11.85
N ASN A 63 -4.44 9.82 12.76
CA ASN A 63 -3.98 10.66 13.87
C ASN A 63 -3.21 11.90 13.40
N VAL A 64 -2.42 11.78 12.34
CA VAL A 64 -1.57 12.87 11.81
C VAL A 64 -2.34 13.82 10.91
N MET A 65 -3.20 13.30 10.05
CA MET A 65 -3.86 14.02 8.95
C MET A 65 -5.33 14.34 9.21
N GLY A 66 -5.96 13.57 10.09
CA GLY A 66 -7.42 13.54 10.24
C GLY A 66 -8.09 12.56 9.28
N ILE A 67 -9.28 12.10 9.67
CA ILE A 67 -10.05 11.06 8.97
C ILE A 67 -10.44 11.45 7.52
N ASP A 68 -10.53 12.75 7.23
CA ASP A 68 -10.94 13.26 5.93
C ASP A 68 -9.83 13.19 4.85
N HIS A 69 -8.64 12.76 5.23
CA HIS A 69 -7.45 12.78 4.37
C HIS A 69 -6.80 11.41 4.17
N VAL A 70 -7.40 10.31 4.65
CA VAL A 70 -6.84 8.96 4.53
C VAL A 70 -7.71 8.10 3.63
N CYS A 71 -7.08 7.33 2.73
CA CYS A 71 -7.72 6.43 1.79
C CYS A 71 -6.99 5.08 1.73
N ILE A 72 -7.57 4.11 1.03
CA ILE A 72 -6.90 2.87 0.64
C ILE A 72 -6.30 3.05 -0.75
N GLY A 73 -5.02 2.71 -0.90
CA GLY A 73 -4.33 2.70 -2.19
C GLY A 73 -3.49 1.44 -2.33
N THR A 74 -4.14 0.29 -2.57
CA THR A 74 -3.55 -1.04 -2.38
C THR A 74 -2.28 -1.29 -3.17
N ASP A 75 -2.12 -0.69 -4.35
CA ASP A 75 -1.05 -0.97 -5.31
C ASP A 75 -0.90 -2.48 -5.60
N LYS A 76 -2.02 -3.20 -5.45
CA LYS A 76 -2.05 -4.64 -5.64
C LYS A 76 -2.02 -4.95 -7.13
N LEU A 77 -0.96 -5.60 -7.56
CA LEU A 77 -0.85 -6.28 -8.82
C LEU A 77 -1.04 -7.76 -8.52
N GLY A 78 -2.26 -8.17 -8.24
CA GLY A 78 -2.48 -9.52 -7.77
C GLY A 78 -2.87 -10.49 -8.86
N PRO A 79 -2.75 -11.80 -8.64
CA PRO A 79 -3.50 -12.74 -9.44
C PRO A 79 -4.98 -12.51 -9.17
N GLY A 80 -5.67 -11.94 -10.12
CA GLY A 80 -7.11 -12.02 -10.24
C GLY A 80 -7.43 -12.95 -11.39
N PRO A 81 -8.65 -13.45 -11.56
CA PRO A 81 -9.04 -14.22 -12.72
C PRO A 81 -8.63 -13.48 -14.01
N GLY A 82 -7.78 -14.09 -14.83
CA GLY A 82 -7.26 -13.51 -16.06
C GLY A 82 -6.01 -12.64 -15.94
N THR A 83 -5.42 -12.52 -14.75
CA THR A 83 -4.15 -11.82 -14.55
C THR A 83 -2.96 -12.76 -14.40
N GLU A 84 -3.17 -14.05 -14.36
CA GLU A 84 -2.12 -15.07 -14.27
C GLU A 84 -1.07 -14.90 -15.39
N THR A 85 -1.50 -14.50 -16.58
CA THR A 85 -0.62 -14.25 -17.72
C THR A 85 0.16 -12.93 -17.63
N LEU A 86 -0.29 -11.96 -16.83
CA LEU A 86 0.43 -10.70 -16.64
C LEU A 86 1.69 -10.89 -15.77
N PHE A 87 1.77 -11.98 -15.04
CA PHE A 87 2.91 -12.35 -14.20
C PHE A 87 3.79 -13.45 -14.81
N GLU A 88 3.41 -14.03 -15.94
CA GLU A 88 4.35 -14.74 -16.80
C GLU A 88 5.24 -13.70 -17.50
N TYR A 89 6.17 -13.15 -16.73
CA TYR A 89 7.23 -12.35 -17.36
C TYR A 89 7.91 -13.19 -18.42
N PRO A 90 8.24 -12.61 -19.59
CA PRO A 90 9.02 -13.29 -20.58
C PRO A 90 10.28 -13.83 -19.89
N LYS A 91 10.47 -15.15 -19.94
CA LYS A 91 11.63 -15.85 -19.36
C LYS A 91 12.97 -15.32 -19.86
N GLU A 92 12.94 -14.39 -20.80
CA GLU A 92 14.03 -13.82 -21.56
C GLU A 92 14.18 -12.30 -21.44
N MET A 93 13.64 -11.66 -20.41
CA MET A 93 13.96 -10.25 -20.18
C MET A 93 15.46 -10.13 -19.82
N PRO A 94 16.28 -9.42 -20.61
CA PRO A 94 17.68 -9.21 -20.29
C PRO A 94 17.83 -8.61 -18.89
N GLY A 95 18.58 -9.28 -18.02
CA GLY A 95 18.86 -8.81 -16.68
C GLY A 95 17.88 -9.31 -15.59
N LEU A 96 16.83 -10.06 -15.95
CA LEU A 96 15.96 -10.70 -14.96
C LEU A 96 16.28 -12.20 -14.86
N LYS A 97 16.51 -12.67 -13.66
CA LYS A 97 16.58 -14.12 -13.40
C LYS A 97 15.14 -14.66 -13.37
N PRO A 98 14.90 -15.88 -13.88
CA PRO A 98 13.58 -16.51 -13.79
C PRO A 98 13.08 -16.51 -12.33
N GLY A 99 11.85 -16.10 -12.11
CA GLY A 99 11.25 -16.02 -10.79
C GLY A 99 11.53 -14.73 -10.01
N HIS A 100 12.19 -13.75 -10.60
CA HIS A 100 12.40 -12.44 -9.97
C HIS A 100 11.48 -11.37 -10.56
N PHE A 101 10.69 -10.76 -9.69
CA PHE A 101 9.87 -9.61 -10.01
C PHE A 101 10.69 -8.33 -9.81
N ASN A 102 11.04 -7.66 -10.89
CA ASN A 102 11.70 -6.37 -10.80
C ASN A 102 10.65 -5.25 -10.72
N TRP A 103 10.23 -4.95 -9.50
CA TRP A 103 9.16 -4.00 -9.21
C TRP A 103 9.45 -2.55 -9.61
N SER A 104 10.67 -2.21 -9.86
CA SER A 104 11.01 -0.80 -9.91
C SER A 104 12.07 -0.45 -10.92
N GLY A 105 12.49 -1.38 -11.78
CA GLY A 105 13.67 -1.18 -12.59
C GLY A 105 14.92 -0.95 -11.74
N PHE A 106 14.91 -1.39 -10.48
CA PHE A 106 16.05 -1.32 -9.60
C PHE A 106 17.21 -2.08 -10.20
N ARG A 107 18.36 -1.47 -10.14
CA ARG A 107 19.62 -2.08 -10.56
C ARG A 107 19.91 -3.33 -9.74
N GLU A 108 20.69 -4.24 -10.29
CA GLU A 108 21.09 -5.50 -9.64
C GLU A 108 21.73 -5.28 -8.26
N GLU A 109 22.43 -4.19 -8.09
CA GLU A 109 23.04 -3.75 -6.85
C GLU A 109 22.04 -3.45 -5.71
N HIS A 110 20.77 -3.20 -6.04
CA HIS A 110 19.69 -2.94 -5.07
C HIS A 110 18.82 -4.17 -4.81
N ARG A 111 19.12 -5.31 -5.41
CA ARG A 111 18.30 -6.54 -5.25
C ARG A 111 18.30 -7.09 -3.84
N VAL A 112 19.33 -6.81 -3.07
CA VAL A 112 19.39 -7.19 -1.66
C VAL A 112 18.33 -6.45 -0.84
N ASN A 113 17.82 -5.34 -1.40
CA ASN A 113 16.89 -4.42 -0.77
C ASN A 113 15.63 -4.19 -1.61
N ASP A 114 15.13 -5.20 -2.31
CA ASP A 114 13.95 -5.03 -3.18
C ASP A 114 12.70 -4.53 -2.47
N ASN A 115 12.59 -4.83 -1.19
CA ASN A 115 11.58 -4.29 -0.29
C ASN A 115 12.09 -3.06 0.49
N GLY A 116 13.29 -2.58 0.22
CA GLY A 116 13.95 -1.51 0.97
C GLY A 116 14.45 -1.88 2.36
N LEU A 117 14.31 -3.14 2.76
CA LEU A 117 14.57 -3.63 4.11
C LEU A 117 15.83 -4.52 4.20
N GLY A 118 16.55 -4.73 3.10
CA GLY A 118 17.73 -5.61 3.08
C GLY A 118 17.42 -7.09 3.22
N LEU A 119 16.15 -7.47 3.09
CA LEU A 119 15.74 -8.86 3.18
C LEU A 119 16.04 -9.60 1.87
N PRO A 120 16.36 -10.91 1.92
CA PRO A 120 16.49 -11.70 0.73
C PRO A 120 15.17 -11.67 -0.06
N TYR A 121 15.28 -11.77 -1.38
CA TYR A 121 14.10 -11.81 -2.25
C TYR A 121 13.14 -12.90 -1.76
N PRO A 122 11.94 -12.55 -1.29
CA PRO A 122 11.01 -13.55 -0.83
C PRO A 122 10.64 -14.46 -1.99
N GLN A 123 10.51 -15.75 -1.74
CA GLN A 123 9.80 -16.60 -2.67
C GLN A 123 8.40 -16.00 -2.85
N TYR A 124 7.86 -16.03 -4.06
CA TYR A 124 6.58 -15.39 -4.37
C TYR A 124 5.46 -15.81 -3.40
N ASP A 125 5.48 -17.06 -2.94
CA ASP A 125 4.51 -17.63 -1.99
C ASP A 125 4.60 -17.01 -0.58
N ASP A 126 5.77 -16.49 -0.21
CA ASP A 126 6.01 -15.87 1.10
C ASP A 126 5.69 -14.36 1.12
N TYR A 127 5.62 -13.73 -0.07
CA TYR A 127 5.39 -12.29 -0.21
C TYR A 127 3.91 -11.99 -0.29
N LYS A 128 3.26 -11.94 0.86
CA LYS A 128 1.82 -11.75 0.95
C LYS A 128 1.40 -10.93 2.17
N THR A 129 0.27 -10.28 2.04
CA THR A 129 -0.48 -9.73 3.17
C THR A 129 -1.60 -10.70 3.50
N ILE A 130 -1.48 -11.39 4.64
CA ILE A 130 -2.46 -12.37 5.10
C ILE A 130 -3.80 -11.68 5.27
N GLY A 131 -4.83 -12.22 4.63
CA GLY A 131 -6.18 -11.67 4.60
C GLY A 131 -6.46 -10.71 3.44
N TYR A 132 -5.43 -10.38 2.63
CA TYR A 132 -5.58 -9.64 1.38
C TYR A 132 -4.65 -10.20 0.29
N GLU A 133 -4.87 -11.45 -0.08
CA GLU A 133 -4.06 -12.15 -1.10
C GLU A 133 -4.62 -11.93 -2.50
N GLN A 134 -5.93 -11.68 -2.63
CA GLN A 134 -6.62 -11.47 -3.90
C GLN A 134 -7.51 -10.23 -3.86
N PHE A 135 -7.93 -9.74 -5.02
CA PHE A 135 -8.86 -8.59 -5.10
C PHE A 135 -10.23 -8.89 -4.48
N THR A 136 -10.67 -10.14 -4.48
CA THR A 136 -11.90 -10.60 -3.83
C THR A 136 -11.86 -10.46 -2.31
N ASP A 137 -10.67 -10.29 -1.73
CA ASP A 137 -10.47 -10.12 -0.29
C ASP A 137 -10.65 -8.66 0.18
N TRP A 138 -11.02 -7.76 -0.73
CA TRP A 138 -11.28 -6.35 -0.41
C TRP A 138 -12.19 -6.15 0.81
N PRO A 139 -13.27 -6.92 1.01
CA PRO A 139 -14.11 -6.78 2.20
C PRO A 139 -13.35 -6.96 3.51
N ASN A 140 -12.26 -7.73 3.53
CA ASN A 140 -11.46 -7.95 4.73
C ASN A 140 -10.75 -6.68 5.22
N LEU A 141 -10.38 -5.76 4.31
CA LEU A 141 -9.85 -4.45 4.66
C LEU A 141 -10.88 -3.63 5.45
N THR A 142 -12.12 -3.65 5.00
CA THR A 142 -13.24 -2.97 5.69
C THR A 142 -13.51 -3.60 7.06
N LEU A 143 -13.58 -4.94 7.12
CA LEU A 143 -13.78 -5.66 8.36
C LEU A 143 -12.67 -5.39 9.37
N LYS A 144 -11.42 -5.38 8.92
CA LYS A 144 -10.27 -5.08 9.79
C LYS A 144 -10.37 -3.67 10.39
N LEU A 145 -10.71 -2.68 9.61
CA LEU A 145 -10.89 -1.31 10.13
C LEU A 145 -12.08 -1.22 11.11
N ALA A 146 -13.18 -1.93 10.85
CA ALA A 146 -14.30 -2.02 11.79
C ALA A 146 -13.89 -2.68 13.10
N GLU A 147 -13.11 -3.78 13.06
CA GLU A 147 -12.54 -4.44 14.24
C GLU A 147 -11.63 -3.51 15.05
N ARG A 148 -10.93 -2.59 14.38
CA ARG A 148 -10.07 -1.58 14.98
C ARG A 148 -10.83 -0.37 15.53
N GLY A 149 -12.16 -0.35 15.40
CA GLY A 149 -13.05 0.63 16.01
C GLY A 149 -13.45 1.81 15.11
N PHE A 150 -13.13 1.77 13.82
CA PHE A 150 -13.64 2.76 12.87
C PHE A 150 -15.16 2.59 12.70
N ASN A 151 -15.92 3.66 12.88
CA ASN A 151 -17.36 3.65 12.68
C ASN A 151 -17.75 3.72 11.18
N GLU A 152 -19.02 3.57 10.87
CA GLU A 152 -19.52 3.53 9.49
C GLU A 152 -19.17 4.80 8.70
N GLU A 153 -19.25 5.99 9.31
CA GLU A 153 -18.92 7.24 8.64
C GLU A 153 -17.45 7.31 8.29
N GLU A 154 -16.58 6.96 9.22
CA GLU A 154 -15.13 6.91 9.02
C GLU A 154 -14.73 5.88 7.95
N LEU A 155 -15.34 4.70 7.98
CA LEU A 155 -15.14 3.67 6.96
C LEU A 155 -15.51 4.18 5.56
N ARG A 156 -16.68 4.83 5.41
CA ARG A 156 -17.09 5.41 4.12
C ARG A 156 -16.08 6.45 3.60
N LYS A 157 -15.51 7.27 4.49
CA LYS A 157 -14.48 8.25 4.15
C LYS A 157 -13.22 7.56 3.62
N ILE A 158 -12.67 6.61 4.37
CA ILE A 158 -11.46 5.87 4.00
C ILE A 158 -11.66 5.06 2.71
N LEU A 159 -12.84 4.42 2.56
CA LEU A 159 -13.15 3.56 1.41
C LEU A 159 -13.35 4.31 0.09
N GLY A 160 -13.65 5.62 0.12
CA GLY A 160 -13.82 6.34 -1.13
C GLY A 160 -14.30 7.77 -1.05
N LEU A 161 -15.00 8.20 0.00
CA LEU A 161 -15.54 9.58 0.04
C LEU A 161 -14.42 10.63 0.03
N ASN A 162 -13.29 10.37 0.67
CA ASN A 162 -12.14 11.27 0.65
C ASN A 162 -11.55 11.41 -0.76
N TYR A 163 -11.45 10.30 -1.50
CA TYR A 163 -11.06 10.34 -2.90
C TYR A 163 -12.08 11.14 -3.74
N LEU A 164 -13.36 10.85 -3.59
CA LEU A 164 -14.43 11.54 -4.33
C LEU A 164 -14.47 13.04 -4.04
N ARG A 165 -14.20 13.45 -2.80
CA ARG A 165 -14.10 14.88 -2.44
C ARG A 165 -13.03 15.56 -3.28
N VAL A 166 -11.81 15.04 -3.29
CA VAL A 166 -10.69 15.61 -4.05
C VAL A 166 -10.95 15.53 -5.55
N PHE A 167 -11.50 14.41 -6.04
CA PHE A 167 -11.83 14.27 -7.45
C PHE A 167 -12.82 15.35 -7.92
N LYS A 168 -13.89 15.59 -7.16
CA LYS A 168 -14.87 16.62 -7.48
C LYS A 168 -14.28 18.03 -7.43
N GLU A 169 -13.36 18.30 -6.52
CA GLU A 169 -12.70 19.59 -6.40
C GLU A 169 -11.81 19.91 -7.62
N VAL A 170 -11.18 18.88 -8.21
CA VAL A 170 -10.22 19.04 -9.31
C VAL A 170 -10.89 18.95 -10.69
N VAL A 171 -11.88 18.09 -10.84
CA VAL A 171 -12.49 17.78 -12.14
C VAL A 171 -13.84 18.48 -12.33
N GLY A 172 -14.52 18.89 -11.27
CA GLY A 172 -15.81 19.59 -11.29
C GLY A 172 -16.99 18.67 -11.06
#